data_b4bb2cfa03383c8a390da9a6ee7dc567
#
_entry.id   b4bb2cfa03383c8a390da9a6ee7dc567
#
_cell.length_a   1.000
_cell.length_b   1.000
_cell.length_c   1.000
_cell.angle_alpha   90.00
_cell.angle_beta   90.00
_cell.angle_gamma   90.00
#
_symmetry.space_group_name_H-M   'P 1'
#
loop_
_entity.id
_entity.type
_entity.pdbx_description
1 polymer ?
#
loop_
_entity_poly.entity_id
_entity_poly.type
_entity_poly.pdbx_seq_one_letter_code
_entity_poly.pdbx_strand_id
1 'polypeptide(L)'
;MLLCYCGTAFGWGKSGHDAIAYIAECNLTPKAKKNIEKYLDGRSIVYYASWMDVYRHTPAYKVTSGWHGDTVDADGKYVPNAKGDAVQCIEEAIARLKDYRSLDDSTVLVSIKYLVHLVGDMHCPVHV
;
A
#
# COMPACT_ATOMS: atom_id res chain seq x y z
N MET A 1 -0.10 42.09 3.71
CA MET A 1 -1.07 41.13 3.21
C MET A 1 -0.33 39.80 2.97
N LEU A 2 -0.42 38.89 3.92
CA LEU A 2 0.31 37.62 3.88
C LEU A 2 -0.57 36.65 3.06
N LEU A 3 -0.15 36.32 1.85
CA LEU A 3 -0.79 35.26 1.05
C LEU A 3 -0.46 33.94 1.75
N CYS A 4 -1.44 33.40 2.48
CA CYS A 4 -1.41 31.99 2.91
C CYS A 4 -1.52 31.12 1.67
N TYR A 5 -0.42 30.58 1.18
CA TYR A 5 -0.41 29.55 0.17
C TYR A 5 -0.94 28.27 0.85
N CYS A 6 -2.24 28.02 0.70
CA CYS A 6 -2.84 26.75 1.08
C CYS A 6 -2.38 25.71 0.06
N GLY A 7 -1.16 25.20 0.24
CA GLY A 7 -0.69 24.05 -0.53
C GLY A 7 -1.58 22.88 -0.20
N THR A 8 -2.32 22.36 -1.16
CA THR A 8 -2.99 21.08 -1.04
C THR A 8 -1.92 20.02 -0.80
N ALA A 9 -1.88 19.48 0.42
CA ALA A 9 -1.02 18.36 0.73
C ALA A 9 -1.57 17.14 -0.05
N PHE A 10 -0.88 16.78 -1.12
CA PHE A 10 -1.13 15.53 -1.84
C PHE A 10 -0.29 14.44 -1.18
N GLY A 11 -0.89 13.27 -0.97
CA GLY A 11 -0.14 12.06 -0.64
C GLY A 11 0.93 11.73 -1.68
N TRP A 12 1.66 10.64 -1.49
CA TRP A 12 2.63 10.20 -2.47
C TRP A 12 1.98 10.02 -3.84
N GLY A 13 2.48 10.74 -4.84
CA GLY A 13 2.16 10.44 -6.23
C GLY A 13 2.95 9.20 -6.71
N LYS A 14 2.73 8.80 -7.97
CA LYS A 14 3.38 7.64 -8.58
C LYS A 14 4.89 7.57 -8.29
N SER A 15 5.61 8.68 -8.43
CA SER A 15 7.07 8.71 -8.21
C SER A 15 7.48 8.42 -6.77
N GLY A 16 6.68 8.82 -5.77
CA GLY A 16 6.93 8.51 -4.37
C GLY A 16 6.73 7.02 -4.08
N HIS A 17 5.62 6.45 -4.53
CA HIS A 17 5.35 5.02 -4.44
C HIS A 17 6.43 4.18 -5.14
N ASP A 18 6.83 4.57 -6.35
CA ASP A 18 7.89 3.90 -7.12
C ASP A 18 9.22 3.92 -6.35
N ALA A 19 9.59 5.06 -5.75
CA ALA A 19 10.84 5.19 -4.99
C ALA A 19 10.86 4.29 -3.75
N ILE A 20 9.77 4.26 -2.96
CA ILE A 20 9.68 3.42 -1.76
C ILE A 20 9.70 1.95 -2.14
N ALA A 21 8.94 1.55 -3.16
CA ALA A 21 8.94 0.17 -3.64
C ALA A 21 10.30 -0.25 -4.18
N TYR A 22 11.04 0.64 -4.86
CA TYR A 22 12.38 0.37 -5.34
C TYR A 22 13.37 0.15 -4.17
N ILE A 23 13.31 0.98 -3.14
CA ILE A 23 14.11 0.80 -1.93
C ILE A 23 13.81 -0.56 -1.29
N ALA A 24 12.52 -0.92 -1.17
CA ALA A 24 12.11 -2.23 -0.65
C ALA A 24 12.66 -3.37 -1.52
N GLU A 25 12.54 -3.26 -2.85
CA GLU A 25 13.04 -4.27 -3.79
C GLU A 25 14.56 -4.48 -3.68
N CYS A 26 15.33 -3.41 -3.51
CA CYS A 26 16.78 -3.49 -3.31
C CYS A 26 17.19 -4.23 -2.02
N ASN A 27 16.28 -4.31 -1.05
CA ASN A 27 16.50 -5.00 0.23
C ASN A 27 15.91 -6.42 0.28
N LEU A 28 15.25 -6.88 -0.79
CA LEU A 28 14.76 -8.25 -0.87
C LEU A 28 15.91 -9.25 -1.02
N THR A 29 15.79 -10.39 -0.34
CA THR A 29 16.69 -11.52 -0.66
C THR A 29 16.39 -12.02 -2.08
N PRO A 30 17.36 -12.62 -2.80
CA PRO A 30 17.11 -13.17 -4.13
C PRO A 30 15.98 -14.19 -4.15
N LYS A 31 15.82 -14.98 -3.10
CA LYS A 31 14.73 -15.94 -2.95
C LYS A 31 13.37 -15.25 -2.81
N ALA A 32 13.28 -14.20 -1.99
CA ALA A 32 12.04 -13.43 -1.82
C ALA A 32 11.65 -12.74 -3.12
N LYS A 33 12.60 -12.08 -3.79
CA LYS A 33 12.39 -11.43 -5.08
C LYS A 33 11.83 -12.41 -6.11
N LYS A 34 12.49 -13.55 -6.31
CA LYS A 34 12.04 -14.58 -7.26
C LYS A 34 10.64 -15.12 -6.94
N ASN A 35 10.32 -15.31 -5.66
CA ASN A 35 8.99 -15.76 -5.26
C ASN A 35 7.91 -14.71 -5.53
N ILE A 36 8.17 -13.45 -5.23
CA ILE A 36 7.24 -12.35 -5.46
C ILE A 36 6.99 -12.18 -6.96
N GLU A 37 8.03 -12.12 -7.77
CA GLU A 37 7.95 -11.97 -9.23
C GLU A 37 7.12 -13.07 -9.89
N LYS A 38 7.15 -14.29 -9.35
CA LYS A 38 6.31 -15.41 -9.83
C LYS A 38 4.82 -15.07 -9.80
N TYR A 39 4.35 -14.37 -8.74
CA TYR A 39 2.95 -13.95 -8.62
C TYR A 39 2.65 -12.64 -9.32
N LEU A 40 3.67 -11.90 -9.74
CA LEU A 40 3.58 -10.60 -10.42
C LEU A 40 3.82 -10.70 -11.94
N ASP A 41 3.60 -11.86 -12.55
CA ASP A 41 3.86 -12.10 -13.98
C ASP A 41 5.30 -11.72 -14.40
N GLY A 42 6.28 -12.01 -13.55
CA GLY A 42 7.68 -11.67 -13.77
C GLY A 42 8.02 -10.18 -13.59
N ARG A 43 7.07 -9.38 -13.12
CA ARG A 43 7.26 -7.94 -12.92
C ARG A 43 7.83 -7.61 -11.54
N SER A 44 8.52 -6.48 -11.48
CA SER A 44 8.97 -5.83 -10.22
C SER A 44 7.79 -5.35 -9.38
N ILE A 45 7.96 -5.31 -8.06
CA ILE A 45 6.98 -4.68 -7.15
C ILE A 45 6.80 -3.19 -7.47
N VAL A 46 7.81 -2.52 -8.01
CA VAL A 46 7.75 -1.11 -8.43
C VAL A 46 6.66 -0.90 -9.49
N TYR A 47 6.47 -1.86 -10.40
CA TYR A 47 5.43 -1.76 -11.43
C TYR A 47 4.02 -1.64 -10.83
N TYR A 48 3.79 -2.21 -9.67
CA TYR A 48 2.49 -2.21 -8.99
C TYR A 48 2.40 -1.20 -7.83
N ALA A 49 3.45 -0.42 -7.58
CA ALA A 49 3.54 0.46 -6.42
C ALA A 49 2.37 1.47 -6.29
N SER A 50 1.91 2.03 -7.40
CA SER A 50 0.76 2.95 -7.44
C SER A 50 -0.55 2.29 -7.91
N TRP A 51 -0.62 0.95 -7.90
CA TRP A 51 -1.77 0.22 -8.45
C TRP A 51 -3.10 0.57 -7.75
N MET A 52 -3.12 0.68 -6.43
CA MET A 52 -4.34 0.99 -5.69
C MET A 52 -4.90 2.37 -6.04
N ASP A 53 -4.07 3.37 -6.21
CA ASP A 53 -4.49 4.72 -6.62
C ASP A 53 -5.25 4.73 -7.96
N VAL A 54 -4.81 3.90 -8.89
CA VAL A 54 -5.45 3.78 -10.20
C VAL A 54 -6.78 3.02 -10.09
N TYR A 55 -6.80 1.92 -9.34
CA TYR A 55 -7.93 0.98 -9.36
C TYR A 55 -9.01 1.28 -8.32
N ARG A 56 -8.74 2.06 -7.25
CA ARG A 56 -9.74 2.46 -6.24
C ARG A 56 -10.97 3.17 -6.82
N HIS A 57 -10.87 3.70 -8.04
CA HIS A 57 -12.00 4.35 -8.72
C HIS A 57 -12.87 3.36 -9.52
N THR A 58 -12.44 2.12 -9.67
CA THR A 58 -13.21 1.08 -10.36
C THR A 58 -14.26 0.44 -9.42
N PRO A 59 -15.39 -0.07 -9.93
CA PRO A 59 -16.41 -0.70 -9.09
C PRO A 59 -15.86 -1.84 -8.21
N ALA A 60 -14.94 -2.65 -8.73
CA ALA A 60 -14.38 -3.79 -8.03
C ALA A 60 -13.52 -3.42 -6.81
N TYR A 61 -12.88 -2.23 -6.84
CA TYR A 61 -11.95 -1.79 -5.79
C TYR A 61 -12.38 -0.51 -5.10
N LYS A 62 -13.59 -0.01 -5.35
CA LYS A 62 -14.08 1.23 -4.75
C LYS A 62 -14.08 1.19 -3.21
N VAL A 63 -14.25 0.02 -2.62
CA VAL A 63 -14.17 -0.17 -1.16
C VAL A 63 -12.81 0.24 -0.59
N THR A 64 -11.73 0.10 -1.37
CA THR A 64 -10.38 0.45 -0.93
C THR A 64 -10.10 1.95 -0.90
N SER A 65 -11.03 2.80 -1.38
CA SER A 65 -10.82 4.25 -1.47
C SER A 65 -10.58 4.91 -0.10
N GLY A 66 -11.06 4.32 0.98
CA GLY A 66 -10.85 4.80 2.36
C GLY A 66 -9.67 4.15 3.08
N TRP A 67 -8.92 3.25 2.43
CA TRP A 67 -7.87 2.45 3.09
C TRP A 67 -6.46 3.05 2.98
N HIS A 68 -6.32 4.19 2.33
CA HIS A 68 -5.02 4.81 2.03
C HIS A 68 -4.39 5.59 3.20
N GLY A 69 -4.98 5.55 4.36
CA GLY A 69 -4.50 6.24 5.55
C GLY A 69 -5.02 5.59 6.82
N ASP A 70 -4.62 6.13 7.95
CA ASP A 70 -5.13 5.74 9.24
C ASP A 70 -5.69 6.95 10.01
N THR A 71 -6.16 6.71 11.21
CA THR A 71 -6.63 7.75 12.12
C THR A 71 -5.95 7.58 13.47
N VAL A 72 -5.47 8.69 14.04
CA VAL A 72 -4.94 8.75 15.40
C VAL A 72 -5.83 9.64 16.28
N ASP A 73 -5.89 9.34 17.56
CA ASP A 73 -6.55 10.18 18.56
C ASP A 73 -5.71 11.41 18.93
N ALA A 74 -6.22 12.21 19.86
CA ALA A 74 -5.52 13.39 20.34
C ALA A 74 -4.16 13.11 21.01
N ASP A 75 -3.94 11.88 21.47
CA ASP A 75 -2.69 11.40 22.08
C ASP A 75 -1.75 10.73 21.05
N GLY A 76 -2.12 10.74 19.77
CA GLY A 76 -1.34 10.14 18.69
C GLY A 76 -1.43 8.61 18.64
N LYS A 77 -2.45 8.01 19.27
CA LYS A 77 -2.67 6.56 19.22
C LYS A 77 -3.58 6.19 18.07
N TYR A 78 -3.23 5.13 17.37
CA TYR A 78 -4.03 4.58 16.30
C TYR A 78 -5.44 4.20 16.74
N VAL A 79 -6.43 4.60 15.95
CA VAL A 79 -7.86 4.30 16.14
C VAL A 79 -8.39 3.54 14.92
N PRO A 80 -8.71 2.25 15.06
CA PRO A 80 -9.19 1.44 13.93
C PRO A 80 -10.48 2.00 13.31
N ASN A 81 -10.51 2.06 11.99
CA ASN A 81 -11.71 2.45 11.24
C ASN A 81 -12.62 1.25 10.99
N ALA A 82 -13.88 1.33 11.39
CA ALA A 82 -14.87 0.25 11.16
C ALA A 82 -15.09 -0.11 9.68
N LYS A 83 -14.73 0.76 8.75
CA LYS A 83 -14.81 0.52 7.30
C LYS A 83 -13.51 0.03 6.68
N GLY A 84 -12.49 -0.24 7.51
CA GLY A 84 -11.14 -0.56 7.08
C GLY A 84 -10.26 0.69 6.92
N ASP A 85 -8.98 0.50 7.12
CA ASP A 85 -7.92 1.50 6.96
C ASP A 85 -6.61 0.83 6.51
N ALA A 86 -5.56 1.62 6.32
CA ALA A 86 -4.27 1.14 5.85
C ALA A 86 -3.65 0.11 6.80
N VAL A 87 -3.71 0.36 8.13
CA VAL A 87 -3.10 -0.51 9.13
C VAL A 87 -3.76 -1.89 9.12
N GLN A 88 -5.09 -1.95 9.19
CA GLN A 88 -5.84 -3.20 9.14
C GLN A 88 -5.56 -4.00 7.85
N CYS A 89 -5.56 -3.31 6.71
CA CYS A 89 -5.31 -3.95 5.43
C CYS A 89 -3.88 -4.49 5.30
N ILE A 90 -2.88 -3.75 5.83
CA ILE A 90 -1.48 -4.21 5.90
C ILE A 90 -1.37 -5.46 6.76
N GLU A 91 -1.96 -5.46 7.96
CA GLU A 91 -1.93 -6.61 8.87
C GLU A 91 -2.58 -7.85 8.24
N GLU A 92 -3.74 -7.68 7.59
CA GLU A 92 -4.40 -8.77 6.87
C GLU A 92 -3.54 -9.29 5.70
N ALA A 93 -2.94 -8.41 4.91
CA ALA A 93 -2.07 -8.81 3.81
C ALA A 93 -0.85 -9.59 4.32
N ILE A 94 -0.23 -9.15 5.42
CA ILE A 94 0.87 -9.87 6.07
C ILE A 94 0.41 -11.24 6.55
N ALA A 95 -0.75 -11.34 7.21
CA ALA A 95 -1.29 -12.60 7.71
C ALA A 95 -1.52 -13.60 6.56
N ARG A 96 -2.12 -13.16 5.46
CA ARG A 96 -2.32 -13.98 4.26
C ARG A 96 -0.99 -14.42 3.66
N LEU A 97 -0.03 -13.51 3.49
CA LEU A 97 1.26 -13.82 2.88
C LEU A 97 2.16 -14.73 3.73
N LYS A 98 1.94 -14.84 5.04
CA LYS A 98 2.62 -15.85 5.89
C LYS A 98 2.28 -17.28 5.48
N ASP A 99 1.06 -17.51 4.99
CA ASP A 99 0.60 -18.83 4.52
C ASP A 99 0.23 -18.81 3.02
N TYR A 100 1.01 -18.08 2.22
CA TYR A 100 0.72 -17.86 0.81
C TYR A 100 0.57 -19.14 -0.02
N ARG A 101 1.13 -20.28 0.45
CA ARG A 101 1.05 -21.55 -0.26
C ARG A 101 -0.33 -22.22 -0.18
N SER A 102 -1.15 -21.85 0.81
CA SER A 102 -2.52 -22.35 0.96
C SER A 102 -3.54 -21.51 0.19
N LEU A 103 -3.10 -20.39 -0.40
CA LEU A 103 -3.96 -19.42 -1.09
C LEU A 103 -3.89 -19.61 -2.61
N ASP A 104 -4.92 -19.16 -3.29
CA ASP A 104 -4.90 -19.02 -4.75
C ASP A 104 -3.98 -17.87 -5.18
N ASP A 105 -3.45 -17.96 -6.39
CA ASP A 105 -2.47 -17.01 -6.91
C ASP A 105 -3.04 -15.60 -7.01
N SER A 106 -4.34 -15.44 -7.24
CA SER A 106 -4.98 -14.11 -7.30
C SER A 106 -5.05 -13.44 -5.94
N THR A 107 -5.31 -14.19 -4.88
CA THR A 107 -5.28 -13.69 -3.51
C THR A 107 -3.88 -13.28 -3.08
N VAL A 108 -2.86 -14.07 -3.44
CA VAL A 108 -1.45 -13.72 -3.19
C VAL A 108 -1.07 -12.44 -3.94
N LEU A 109 -1.40 -12.36 -5.23
CA LEU A 109 -1.14 -11.19 -6.07
C LEU A 109 -1.73 -9.91 -5.48
N VAL A 110 -3.01 -9.93 -5.10
CA VAL A 110 -3.69 -8.75 -4.52
C VAL A 110 -3.11 -8.38 -3.17
N SER A 111 -2.77 -9.36 -2.33
CA SER A 111 -2.14 -9.11 -1.03
C SER A 111 -0.76 -8.44 -1.18
N ILE A 112 0.05 -8.86 -2.16
CA ILE A 112 1.32 -8.20 -2.47
C ILE A 112 1.09 -6.75 -2.91
N LYS A 113 0.13 -6.50 -3.81
CA LYS A 113 -0.19 -5.14 -4.30
C LYS A 113 -0.64 -4.22 -3.17
N TYR A 114 -1.50 -4.69 -2.28
CA TYR A 114 -1.95 -3.92 -1.12
C TYR A 114 -0.78 -3.60 -0.20
N LEU A 115 0.04 -4.59 0.15
CA LEU A 115 1.18 -4.39 1.03
C LEU A 115 2.16 -3.36 0.47
N VAL A 116 2.53 -3.48 -0.80
CA VAL A 116 3.48 -2.57 -1.45
C VAL A 116 2.97 -1.13 -1.47
N HIS A 117 1.69 -0.93 -1.81
CA HIS A 117 1.09 0.41 -1.90
C HIS A 117 0.91 1.04 -0.52
N LEU A 118 0.23 0.34 0.39
CA LEU A 118 -0.16 0.88 1.69
C LEU A 118 1.03 1.12 2.63
N VAL A 119 2.07 0.28 2.56
CA VAL A 119 3.32 0.59 3.28
C VAL A 119 3.95 1.87 2.72
N GLY A 120 3.83 2.13 1.41
CA GLY A 120 4.21 3.40 0.81
C GLY A 120 3.41 4.57 1.40
N ASP A 121 2.09 4.45 1.46
CA ASP A 121 1.21 5.48 2.05
C ASP A 121 1.57 5.78 3.51
N MET A 122 1.83 4.75 4.32
CA MET A 122 2.21 4.93 5.74
C MET A 122 3.58 5.60 5.94
N HIS A 123 4.36 5.80 4.90
CA HIS A 123 5.57 6.63 4.93
C HIS A 123 5.31 8.08 4.49
N CYS A 124 4.07 8.41 4.15
CA CYS A 124 3.67 9.76 3.77
C CYS A 124 3.00 10.48 4.96
N PRO A 125 3.55 11.63 5.44
CA PRO A 125 3.01 12.33 6.60
C PRO A 125 1.56 12.80 6.49
N VAL A 126 0.97 12.81 5.30
CA VAL A 126 -0.44 13.23 5.11
C VAL A 126 -1.43 12.06 5.17
N HIS A 127 -0.94 10.83 5.35
CA HIS A 127 -1.76 9.63 5.48
C HIS A 127 -1.86 9.10 6.91
N VAL A 128 -1.18 9.77 7.85
CA VAL A 128 -1.12 9.43 9.29
C VAL A 128 -1.69 10.57 10.13
#